data_d8a52b311436942037da271446c0c8cd
#
_entry.id   d8a52b311436942037da271446c0c8cd
#
_cell.length_a   1.000
_cell.length_b   1.000
_cell.length_c   1.000
_cell.angle_alpha   90.00
_cell.angle_beta   90.00
_cell.angle_gamma   90.00
#
_symmetry.space_group_name_H-M   'P 1'
#
loop_
_entity.id
_entity.type
_entity.pdbx_description
1 polymer ?
#
loop_
_entity_poly.entity_id
_entity_poly.type
_entity_poly.pdbx_seq_one_letter_code
_entity_poly.pdbx_strand_id
1 'polypeptide(L)'
;MVNVVAYIRVSTSGQGESGLGLEAQRDYIERAAQANGWNISSEFVDVVSGKLALEERPEGKKALAACKQHNAQLLVAKLDRLSRSVLHIAQLMEQVDFKVATMPQADKFQLHLFAALAQQEREFIAQRTKDALAALQRRADAGEADAVAKVNRRTQALEKGRAVADITAANNIRMEKVTAFQEAVRPHIESCLFKKLDTLQAVANCLNAKGITTKRGSEWNPTAVRRLMLALNLQFPKEA
;
A
#
# COMPACT_ATOMS: atom_id res chain seq x y z
N MET A 1 -30.92 13.85 6.88
CA MET A 1 -29.74 14.28 6.13
C MET A 1 -28.70 13.18 6.29
N VAL A 2 -28.09 12.67 5.21
CA VAL A 2 -27.08 11.63 5.31
C VAL A 2 -25.74 12.30 5.63
N ASN A 3 -25.07 11.86 6.70
CA ASN A 3 -23.73 12.35 7.03
C ASN A 3 -22.69 11.57 6.21
N VAL A 4 -21.73 12.28 5.66
CA VAL A 4 -20.64 11.70 4.89
C VAL A 4 -19.28 12.22 5.37
N VAL A 5 -18.26 11.36 5.28
CA VAL A 5 -16.86 11.67 5.52
C VAL A 5 -16.16 11.70 4.18
N ALA A 6 -15.63 12.84 3.79
CA ALA A 6 -14.90 12.99 2.52
C ALA A 6 -13.49 12.40 2.63
N TYR A 7 -13.11 11.58 1.64
CA TYR A 7 -11.75 11.06 1.55
C TYR A 7 -11.14 11.37 0.18
N ILE A 8 -9.98 11.99 0.20
CA ILE A 8 -9.26 12.45 -0.97
C ILE A 8 -7.87 11.81 -1.00
N ARG A 9 -7.39 11.44 -2.19
CA ARG A 9 -6.07 10.84 -2.33
C ARG A 9 -5.34 11.30 -3.60
N VAL A 10 -4.06 11.66 -3.45
CA VAL A 10 -3.12 11.85 -4.55
C VAL A 10 -1.95 10.88 -4.42
N SER A 11 -1.26 10.57 -5.53
CA SER A 11 -0.24 9.52 -5.56
C SER A 11 1.19 10.03 -5.34
N THR A 12 1.45 11.32 -5.48
CA THR A 12 2.76 11.94 -5.34
C THR A 12 2.66 13.28 -4.62
N SER A 13 3.74 13.68 -3.93
CA SER A 13 3.85 15.00 -3.29
C SER A 13 3.66 16.14 -4.32
N GLY A 14 4.26 16.03 -5.51
CA GLY A 14 4.08 17.03 -6.57
C GLY A 14 2.62 17.21 -7.04
N GLN A 15 1.80 16.15 -7.01
CA GLN A 15 0.35 16.28 -7.27
C GLN A 15 -0.41 16.88 -6.06
N GLY A 16 0.09 16.68 -4.86
CA GLY A 16 -0.41 17.32 -3.64
C GLY A 16 -0.05 18.82 -3.61
N GLU A 17 1.17 19.15 -3.98
CA GLU A 17 1.67 20.53 -4.00
C GLU A 17 1.06 21.38 -5.12
N SER A 18 0.81 20.81 -6.30
CA SER A 18 0.14 21.53 -7.41
C SER A 18 -1.32 21.89 -7.13
N GLY A 19 -1.95 21.20 -6.14
CA GLY A 19 -3.34 21.42 -5.74
C GLY A 19 -4.41 20.95 -6.73
N LEU A 20 -4.13 21.02 -8.03
CA LEU A 20 -5.10 20.73 -9.10
C LEU A 20 -5.82 19.38 -8.95
N GLY A 21 -5.10 18.35 -8.58
CA GLY A 21 -5.68 17.02 -8.37
C GLY A 21 -6.55 16.91 -7.12
N LEU A 22 -6.27 17.71 -6.08
CA LEU A 22 -7.04 17.78 -4.84
C LEU A 22 -8.30 18.63 -5.04
N GLU A 23 -8.17 19.81 -5.65
CA GLU A 23 -9.28 20.71 -5.96
C GLU A 23 -10.34 20.04 -6.83
N ALA A 24 -9.93 19.36 -7.90
CA ALA A 24 -10.86 18.61 -8.74
C ALA A 24 -11.63 17.54 -7.97
N GLN A 25 -11.00 16.86 -7.02
CA GLN A 25 -11.69 15.85 -6.19
C GLN A 25 -12.66 16.50 -5.19
N ARG A 26 -12.29 17.63 -4.58
CA ARG A 26 -13.19 18.41 -3.70
C ARG A 26 -14.42 18.87 -4.47
N ASP A 27 -14.24 19.46 -5.65
CA ASP A 27 -15.33 19.94 -6.49
C ASP A 27 -16.33 18.81 -6.84
N TYR A 28 -15.85 17.59 -7.19
CA TYR A 28 -16.72 16.44 -7.39
C TYR A 28 -17.49 16.04 -6.14
N ILE A 29 -16.82 16.04 -4.97
CA ILE A 29 -17.40 15.65 -3.69
C ILE A 29 -18.46 16.69 -3.24
N GLU A 30 -18.14 17.97 -3.32
CA GLU A 30 -19.03 19.07 -2.92
C GLU A 30 -20.30 19.12 -3.79
N ARG A 31 -20.13 19.02 -5.12
CA ARG A 31 -21.28 18.99 -6.06
C ARG A 31 -22.16 17.77 -5.81
N ALA A 32 -21.59 16.60 -5.60
CA ALA A 32 -22.38 15.42 -5.29
C ALA A 32 -23.10 15.54 -3.95
N ALA A 33 -22.45 16.06 -2.92
CA ALA A 33 -23.05 16.29 -1.61
C ALA A 33 -24.20 17.29 -1.68
N GLN A 34 -24.01 18.41 -2.37
CA GLN A 34 -25.06 19.41 -2.58
C GLN A 34 -26.26 18.84 -3.35
N ALA A 35 -26.02 18.14 -4.46
CA ALA A 35 -27.06 17.59 -5.32
C ALA A 35 -27.90 16.50 -4.62
N ASN A 36 -27.31 15.76 -3.66
CA ASN A 36 -27.97 14.67 -2.95
C ASN A 36 -28.37 15.00 -1.51
N GLY A 37 -28.17 16.26 -1.04
CA GLY A 37 -28.49 16.68 0.32
C GLY A 37 -27.65 16.00 1.41
N TRP A 38 -26.38 15.66 1.10
CA TRP A 38 -25.47 15.06 2.06
C TRP A 38 -24.72 16.13 2.86
N ASN A 39 -24.48 15.85 4.12
CA ASN A 39 -23.71 16.72 5.01
C ASN A 39 -22.30 16.19 5.16
N ILE A 40 -21.30 16.94 4.69
CA ILE A 40 -19.87 16.58 4.84
C ILE A 40 -19.45 16.94 6.26
N SER A 41 -19.22 15.92 7.11
CA SER A 41 -18.85 16.11 8.51
C SER A 41 -17.35 16.34 8.73
N SER A 42 -16.51 15.77 7.87
CA SER A 42 -15.05 15.88 7.91
C SER A 42 -14.40 15.51 6.59
N GLU A 43 -13.16 15.96 6.37
CA GLU A 43 -12.33 15.65 5.20
C GLU A 43 -11.00 15.06 5.64
N PHE A 44 -10.55 14.02 4.96
CA PHE A 44 -9.24 13.38 5.16
C PHE A 44 -8.49 13.27 3.83
N VAL A 45 -7.19 13.64 3.83
CA VAL A 45 -6.38 13.72 2.62
C VAL A 45 -5.10 12.91 2.78
N ASP A 46 -4.89 11.92 1.91
CA ASP A 46 -3.68 11.12 1.85
C ASP A 46 -2.84 11.43 0.59
N VAL A 47 -1.52 11.53 0.78
CA VAL A 47 -0.53 11.61 -0.31
C VAL A 47 0.21 10.28 -0.38
N VAL A 48 -0.47 9.25 -0.87
CA VAL A 48 0.04 7.86 -0.89
C VAL A 48 -0.40 7.10 -2.14
N SER A 49 0.30 6.00 -2.42
CA SER A 49 -0.05 5.12 -3.54
C SER A 49 -1.42 4.45 -3.34
N GLY A 50 -2.24 4.39 -4.39
CA GLY A 50 -3.49 3.63 -4.40
C GLY A 50 -3.34 2.09 -4.36
N LYS A 51 -2.12 1.56 -4.24
CA LYS A 51 -1.85 0.15 -4.04
C LYS A 51 -2.09 -0.31 -2.59
N LEU A 52 -1.94 0.61 -1.63
CA LEU A 52 -2.23 0.34 -0.23
C LEU A 52 -3.74 0.25 -0.02
N ALA A 53 -4.19 -0.64 0.86
CA ALA A 53 -5.57 -0.68 1.32
C ALA A 53 -5.90 0.58 2.13
N LEU A 54 -7.18 0.97 2.22
CA LEU A 54 -7.56 2.21 2.89
C LEU A 54 -7.18 2.21 4.37
N GLU A 55 -7.36 1.09 5.04
CA GLU A 55 -7.02 0.86 6.45
C GLU A 55 -5.51 0.91 6.76
N GLU A 56 -4.66 0.76 5.74
CA GLU A 56 -3.20 0.86 5.89
C GLU A 56 -2.68 2.31 5.72
N ARG A 57 -3.55 3.22 5.26
CA ARG A 57 -3.18 4.61 5.03
C ARG A 57 -3.41 5.44 6.28
N PRO A 58 -2.52 6.41 6.60
CA PRO A 58 -2.63 7.22 7.83
C PRO A 58 -3.98 7.94 7.96
N GLU A 59 -4.37 8.70 6.95
CA GLU A 59 -5.63 9.44 6.96
C GLU A 59 -6.83 8.55 6.59
N GLY A 60 -6.63 7.51 5.78
CA GLY A 60 -7.65 6.52 5.48
C GLY A 60 -8.16 5.81 6.73
N LYS A 61 -7.24 5.41 7.64
CA LYS A 61 -7.61 4.82 8.94
C LYS A 61 -8.44 5.77 9.79
N LYS A 62 -8.09 7.06 9.82
CA LYS A 62 -8.87 8.09 10.55
C LYS A 62 -10.24 8.32 9.92
N ALA A 63 -10.33 8.34 8.59
CA ALA A 63 -11.59 8.46 7.87
C ALA A 63 -12.54 7.31 8.20
N LEU A 64 -12.06 6.06 8.22
CA LEU A 64 -12.86 4.90 8.62
C LEU A 64 -13.32 4.97 10.08
N ALA A 65 -12.46 5.45 10.99
CA ALA A 65 -12.83 5.66 12.39
C ALA A 65 -13.91 6.73 12.53
N ALA A 66 -13.80 7.84 11.80
CA ALA A 66 -14.78 8.91 11.77
C ALA A 66 -16.13 8.43 11.20
N CYS A 67 -16.14 7.62 10.15
CA CYS A 67 -17.37 7.00 9.63
C CYS A 67 -18.10 6.20 10.70
N LYS A 68 -17.36 5.36 11.45
CA LYS A 68 -17.94 4.56 12.55
C LYS A 68 -18.45 5.42 13.71
N GLN A 69 -17.66 6.43 14.11
CA GLN A 69 -18.01 7.32 15.23
C GLN A 69 -19.25 8.14 14.96
N HIS A 70 -19.42 8.65 13.73
CA HIS A 70 -20.50 9.54 13.36
C HIS A 70 -21.66 8.84 12.62
N ASN A 71 -21.63 7.51 12.52
CA ASN A 71 -22.55 6.72 11.70
C ASN A 71 -22.71 7.34 10.30
N ALA A 72 -21.60 7.68 9.68
CA ALA A 72 -21.50 8.36 8.40
C ALA A 72 -20.99 7.41 7.31
N GLN A 73 -21.37 7.69 6.06
CA GLN A 73 -20.85 6.98 4.90
C GLN A 73 -19.55 7.63 4.42
N LEU A 74 -18.63 6.83 3.87
CA LEU A 74 -17.42 7.37 3.25
C LEU A 74 -17.76 7.92 1.85
N LEU A 75 -17.31 9.13 1.52
CA LEU A 75 -17.51 9.76 0.21
C LEU A 75 -16.18 10.00 -0.49
N VAL A 76 -16.05 9.50 -1.72
CA VAL A 76 -14.87 9.68 -2.56
C VAL A 76 -15.24 10.24 -3.92
N ALA A 77 -14.33 10.97 -4.56
CA ALA A 77 -14.59 11.52 -5.89
C ALA A 77 -14.78 10.43 -6.94
N LYS A 78 -13.88 9.45 -6.98
CA LYS A 78 -13.87 8.31 -7.92
C LYS A 78 -13.44 7.03 -7.21
N LEU A 79 -13.84 5.88 -7.73
CA LEU A 79 -13.56 4.56 -7.14
C LEU A 79 -12.05 4.25 -7.04
N ASP A 80 -11.24 4.69 -7.99
CA ASP A 80 -9.79 4.51 -8.00
C ASP A 80 -9.05 5.29 -6.91
N ARG A 81 -9.72 6.21 -6.22
CA ARG A 81 -9.19 6.89 -5.01
C ARG A 81 -9.18 5.95 -3.81
N LEU A 82 -10.18 5.07 -3.69
CA LEU A 82 -10.23 4.05 -2.64
C LEU A 82 -9.13 3.01 -2.83
N SER A 83 -9.17 2.29 -3.93
CA SER A 83 -8.14 1.30 -4.25
C SER A 83 -8.03 1.04 -5.75
N ARG A 84 -6.88 0.48 -6.14
CA ARG A 84 -6.69 -0.11 -7.48
C ARG A 84 -6.97 -1.62 -7.50
N SER A 85 -7.25 -2.22 -6.37
CA SER A 85 -7.55 -3.65 -6.21
C SER A 85 -9.04 -3.85 -5.96
N VAL A 86 -9.67 -4.74 -6.75
CA VAL A 86 -11.07 -5.17 -6.53
C VAL A 86 -11.21 -5.81 -5.16
N LEU A 87 -10.21 -6.58 -4.73
CA LEU A 87 -10.24 -7.25 -3.42
C LEU A 87 -10.34 -6.22 -2.28
N HIS A 88 -9.53 -5.15 -2.30
CA HIS A 88 -9.60 -4.11 -1.27
C HIS A 88 -10.93 -3.37 -1.27
N ILE A 89 -11.53 -3.16 -2.47
CA ILE A 89 -12.84 -2.52 -2.57
C ILE A 89 -13.92 -3.44 -2.00
N ALA A 90 -13.88 -4.74 -2.31
CA ALA A 90 -14.79 -5.72 -1.75
C ALA A 90 -14.69 -5.81 -0.22
N GLN A 91 -13.48 -5.89 0.32
CA GLN A 91 -13.24 -5.88 1.77
C GLN A 91 -13.76 -4.59 2.43
N LEU A 92 -13.58 -3.45 1.79
CA LEU A 92 -14.07 -2.17 2.29
C LEU A 92 -15.61 -2.12 2.35
N MET A 93 -16.30 -2.72 1.36
CA MET A 93 -17.77 -2.78 1.34
C MET A 93 -18.38 -3.58 2.50
N GLU A 94 -17.61 -4.49 3.10
CA GLU A 94 -18.02 -5.23 4.30
C GLU A 94 -17.81 -4.41 5.59
N GLN A 95 -16.93 -3.40 5.54
CA GLN A 95 -16.54 -2.63 6.73
C GLN A 95 -17.30 -1.32 6.89
N VAL A 96 -17.59 -0.64 5.77
CA VAL A 96 -18.22 0.68 5.74
C VAL A 96 -19.02 0.88 4.45
N ASP A 97 -20.17 1.52 4.59
CA ASP A 97 -20.89 1.98 3.41
C ASP A 97 -20.18 3.19 2.82
N PHE A 98 -20.02 3.21 1.49
CA PHE A 98 -19.41 4.35 0.82
C PHE A 98 -20.16 4.78 -0.42
N LYS A 99 -19.97 6.03 -0.79
CA LYS A 99 -20.52 6.66 -1.99
C LYS A 99 -19.38 7.16 -2.87
N VAL A 100 -19.63 7.16 -4.17
CA VAL A 100 -18.71 7.68 -5.19
C VAL A 100 -19.36 8.89 -5.85
N ALA A 101 -18.75 10.06 -5.76
CA ALA A 101 -19.32 11.32 -6.22
C ALA A 101 -19.69 11.32 -7.71
N THR A 102 -18.90 10.62 -8.55
CA THR A 102 -19.20 10.45 -9.98
C THR A 102 -20.33 9.43 -10.26
N MET A 103 -20.77 8.67 -9.24
CA MET A 103 -21.80 7.63 -9.35
C MET A 103 -22.63 7.57 -8.05
N PRO A 104 -23.33 8.65 -7.67
CA PRO A 104 -23.95 8.78 -6.33
C PRO A 104 -25.06 7.77 -6.06
N GLN A 105 -25.67 7.24 -7.11
CA GLN A 105 -26.78 6.28 -7.03
C GLN A 105 -26.32 4.82 -7.25
N ALA A 106 -25.00 4.56 -7.42
CA ALA A 106 -24.51 3.22 -7.64
C ALA A 106 -24.75 2.34 -6.41
N ASP A 107 -25.35 1.16 -6.63
CA ASP A 107 -25.50 0.12 -5.63
C ASP A 107 -24.21 -0.72 -5.46
N LYS A 108 -24.22 -1.61 -4.46
CA LYS A 108 -23.06 -2.47 -4.17
C LYS A 108 -22.65 -3.33 -5.38
N PHE A 109 -23.62 -3.89 -6.10
CA PHE A 109 -23.33 -4.71 -7.28
C PHE A 109 -22.66 -3.88 -8.39
N GLN A 110 -23.19 -2.70 -8.68
CA GLN A 110 -22.62 -1.78 -9.67
C GLN A 110 -21.20 -1.35 -9.28
N LEU A 111 -20.94 -1.07 -8.00
CA LEU A 111 -19.61 -0.71 -7.52
C LEU A 111 -18.61 -1.88 -7.68
N HIS A 112 -19.01 -3.13 -7.41
CA HIS A 112 -18.19 -4.30 -7.68
C HIS A 112 -17.89 -4.46 -9.17
N LEU A 113 -18.92 -4.31 -10.02
CA LEU A 113 -18.76 -4.40 -11.47
C LEU A 113 -17.80 -3.34 -12.00
N PHE A 114 -17.96 -2.08 -11.58
CA PHE A 114 -17.05 -0.99 -11.98
C PHE A 114 -15.61 -1.19 -11.47
N ALA A 115 -15.44 -1.73 -10.26
CA ALA A 115 -14.13 -2.07 -9.75
C ALA A 115 -13.43 -3.15 -10.60
N ALA A 116 -14.17 -4.20 -10.98
CA ALA A 116 -13.67 -5.28 -11.84
C ALA A 116 -13.31 -4.77 -13.24
N LEU A 117 -14.17 -3.96 -13.85
CA LEU A 117 -13.89 -3.34 -15.16
C LEU A 117 -12.67 -2.42 -15.12
N ALA A 118 -12.54 -1.60 -14.08
CA ALA A 118 -11.38 -0.72 -13.91
C ALA A 118 -10.07 -1.50 -13.67
N GLN A 119 -10.13 -2.67 -13.05
CA GLN A 119 -8.97 -3.56 -12.94
C GLN A 119 -8.62 -4.16 -14.29
N GLN A 120 -9.58 -4.71 -15.01
CA GLN A 120 -9.38 -5.31 -16.33
C GLN A 120 -8.80 -4.29 -17.32
N GLU A 121 -9.31 -3.06 -17.34
CA GLU A 121 -8.76 -1.99 -18.18
C GLU A 121 -7.29 -1.73 -17.89
N ARG A 122 -6.90 -1.65 -16.60
CA ARG A 122 -5.50 -1.48 -16.21
C ARG A 122 -4.62 -2.64 -16.66
N GLU A 123 -5.11 -3.87 -16.56
CA GLU A 123 -4.39 -5.06 -17.03
C GLU A 123 -4.19 -5.03 -18.55
N PHE A 124 -5.21 -4.65 -19.32
CA PHE A 124 -5.10 -4.47 -20.76
C PHE A 124 -4.10 -3.39 -21.15
N ILE A 125 -4.14 -2.22 -20.47
CA ILE A 125 -3.18 -1.14 -20.72
C ILE A 125 -1.75 -1.60 -20.39
N ALA A 126 -1.56 -2.30 -19.28
CA ALA A 126 -0.25 -2.83 -18.87
C ALA A 126 0.26 -3.86 -19.88
N GLN A 127 -0.59 -4.78 -20.33
CA GLN A 127 -0.22 -5.79 -21.33
C GLN A 127 0.12 -5.13 -22.67
N ARG A 128 -0.73 -4.24 -23.16
CA ARG A 128 -0.46 -3.48 -24.42
C ARG A 128 0.86 -2.71 -24.34
N THR A 129 1.17 -2.13 -23.18
CA THR A 129 2.44 -1.42 -22.99
C THR A 129 3.63 -2.38 -23.03
N LYS A 130 3.53 -3.56 -22.39
CA LYS A 130 4.56 -4.59 -22.46
C LYS A 130 4.78 -5.07 -23.89
N ASP A 131 3.70 -5.34 -24.62
CA ASP A 131 3.78 -5.82 -26.02
C ASP A 131 4.40 -4.78 -26.94
N ALA A 132 4.03 -3.51 -26.80
CA ALA A 132 4.63 -2.39 -27.55
C ALA A 132 6.14 -2.23 -27.25
N LEU A 133 6.53 -2.35 -25.97
CA LEU A 133 7.94 -2.28 -25.59
C LEU A 133 8.74 -3.48 -26.08
N ALA A 134 8.17 -4.69 -26.05
CA ALA A 134 8.78 -5.89 -26.59
C ALA A 134 8.94 -5.80 -28.13
N ALA A 135 7.95 -5.25 -28.84
CA ALA A 135 8.05 -4.99 -30.28
C ALA A 135 9.13 -3.95 -30.60
N LEU A 136 9.21 -2.86 -29.82
CA LEU A 136 10.26 -1.86 -29.96
C LEU A 136 11.65 -2.44 -29.75
N GLN A 137 11.82 -3.31 -28.74
CA GLN A 137 13.09 -3.98 -28.45
C GLN A 137 13.50 -4.88 -29.62
N ARG A 138 12.60 -5.73 -30.14
CA ARG A 138 12.89 -6.60 -31.30
C ARG A 138 13.35 -5.80 -32.53
N ARG A 139 12.74 -4.64 -32.80
CA ARG A 139 13.14 -3.75 -33.91
C ARG A 139 14.52 -3.13 -33.67
N ALA A 140 14.83 -2.77 -32.41
CA ALA A 140 16.15 -2.28 -32.05
C ALA A 140 17.22 -3.37 -32.19
N ASP A 141 16.93 -4.61 -31.77
CA ASP A 141 17.82 -5.78 -31.92
C ASP A 141 18.06 -6.14 -33.40
N ALA A 142 17.08 -5.86 -34.26
CA ALA A 142 17.23 -5.97 -35.72
C ALA A 142 18.03 -4.82 -36.36
N GLY A 143 18.52 -3.84 -35.59
CA GLY A 143 19.35 -2.75 -36.04
C GLY A 143 18.59 -1.55 -36.64
N GLU A 144 17.28 -1.44 -36.44
CA GLU A 144 16.48 -0.31 -36.91
C GLU A 144 16.86 0.97 -36.14
N ALA A 145 17.45 1.94 -36.83
CA ALA A 145 18.05 3.14 -36.21
C ALA A 145 17.09 3.94 -35.31
N ASP A 146 15.84 4.11 -35.73
CA ASP A 146 14.81 4.84 -34.96
C ASP A 146 14.46 4.06 -33.65
N ALA A 147 14.35 2.73 -33.72
CA ALA A 147 14.07 1.89 -32.57
C ALA A 147 15.23 1.89 -31.57
N VAL A 148 16.47 1.79 -32.06
CA VAL A 148 17.70 1.89 -31.23
C VAL A 148 17.74 3.22 -30.52
N ALA A 149 17.48 4.32 -31.21
CA ALA A 149 17.46 5.67 -30.61
C ALA A 149 16.40 5.80 -29.51
N LYS A 150 15.20 5.21 -29.70
CA LYS A 150 14.13 5.23 -28.70
C LYS A 150 14.47 4.39 -27.46
N VAL A 151 15.06 3.20 -27.66
CA VAL A 151 15.52 2.33 -26.54
C VAL A 151 16.61 3.06 -25.74
N ASN A 152 17.62 3.63 -26.40
CA ASN A 152 18.70 4.34 -25.74
C ASN A 152 18.20 5.56 -24.94
N ARG A 153 17.29 6.35 -25.51
CA ARG A 153 16.67 7.49 -24.81
C ARG A 153 15.94 7.05 -23.55
N ARG A 154 15.20 5.93 -23.63
CA ARG A 154 14.50 5.35 -22.47
C ARG A 154 15.49 4.90 -21.39
N THR A 155 16.56 4.22 -21.76
CA THR A 155 17.62 3.76 -20.84
C THR A 155 18.26 4.93 -20.13
N GLN A 156 18.66 5.97 -20.85
CA GLN A 156 19.23 7.19 -20.29
C GLN A 156 18.26 7.91 -19.33
N ALA A 157 16.96 7.96 -19.67
CA ALA A 157 15.95 8.55 -18.79
C ALA A 157 15.78 7.76 -17.49
N LEU A 158 15.82 6.42 -17.56
CA LEU A 158 15.76 5.56 -16.39
C LEU A 158 17.00 5.68 -15.50
N GLU A 159 18.19 5.80 -16.10
CA GLU A 159 19.45 6.03 -15.38
C GLU A 159 19.46 7.37 -14.67
N LYS A 160 19.05 8.44 -15.34
CA LYS A 160 18.87 9.75 -14.71
C LYS A 160 17.86 9.71 -13.57
N GLY A 161 16.73 9.03 -13.73
CA GLY A 161 15.72 8.86 -12.68
C GLY A 161 16.25 8.08 -11.48
N ARG A 162 17.08 7.06 -11.71
CA ARG A 162 17.72 6.28 -10.62
C ARG A 162 18.77 7.10 -9.88
N ALA A 163 19.53 7.93 -10.58
CA ALA A 163 20.56 8.81 -9.98
C ALA A 163 19.96 9.89 -9.08
N VAL A 164 18.74 10.34 -9.37
CA VAL A 164 18.03 11.36 -8.58
C VAL A 164 17.14 10.75 -7.50
N ALA A 165 16.83 9.45 -7.61
CA ALA A 165 15.99 8.77 -6.61
C ALA A 165 16.70 8.75 -5.25
N ASP A 166 16.08 9.35 -4.24
CA ASP A 166 16.56 9.29 -2.86
C ASP A 166 16.32 7.88 -2.27
N ILE A 167 17.31 7.01 -2.52
CA ILE A 167 17.32 5.64 -2.00
C ILE A 167 17.46 5.65 -0.48
N THR A 168 17.99 6.72 0.11
CA THR A 168 18.25 6.85 1.55
C THR A 168 16.94 6.88 2.33
N ALA A 169 15.96 7.68 1.92
CA ALA A 169 14.64 7.74 2.55
C ALA A 169 13.91 6.38 2.48
N ALA A 170 13.94 5.71 1.33
CA ALA A 170 13.34 4.38 1.17
C ALA A 170 14.03 3.32 2.04
N ASN A 171 15.36 3.37 2.15
CA ASN A 171 16.13 2.48 3.02
C ASN A 171 15.87 2.75 4.50
N ASN A 172 15.74 4.00 4.93
CA ASN A 172 15.42 4.36 6.30
C ASN A 172 14.05 3.80 6.72
N ILE A 173 13.00 4.00 5.93
CA ILE A 173 11.68 3.42 6.17
C ILE A 173 11.73 1.88 6.24
N ARG A 174 12.56 1.26 5.39
CA ARG A 174 12.74 -0.19 5.41
C ARG A 174 13.44 -0.65 6.68
N MET A 175 14.47 0.07 7.11
CA MET A 175 15.21 -0.22 8.34
C MET A 175 14.34 -0.03 9.59
N GLU A 176 13.56 1.05 9.69
CA GLU A 176 12.59 1.26 10.77
C GLU A 176 11.63 0.08 10.91
N LYS A 177 11.06 -0.39 9.79
CA LYS A 177 10.18 -1.57 9.79
C LYS A 177 10.91 -2.87 10.18
N VAL A 178 12.21 -2.98 9.91
CA VAL A 178 13.02 -4.13 10.35
C VAL A 178 13.26 -4.05 11.86
N THR A 179 13.68 -2.90 12.35
CA THR A 179 13.95 -2.66 13.77
C THR A 179 12.69 -2.84 14.61
N ALA A 180 11.56 -2.28 14.18
CA ALA A 180 10.27 -2.46 14.88
C ALA A 180 9.86 -3.94 14.97
N PHE A 181 10.05 -4.72 13.89
CA PHE A 181 9.78 -6.16 13.92
C PHE A 181 10.75 -6.90 14.88
N GLN A 182 12.03 -6.56 14.86
CA GLN A 182 13.03 -7.17 15.74
C GLN A 182 12.70 -6.91 17.21
N GLU A 183 12.35 -5.68 17.57
CA GLU A 183 11.94 -5.32 18.92
C GLU A 183 10.62 -6.01 19.35
N ALA A 184 9.66 -6.19 18.43
CA ALA A 184 8.44 -6.92 18.72
C ALA A 184 8.69 -8.41 19.02
N VAL A 185 9.71 -9.01 18.40
CA VAL A 185 10.07 -10.43 18.64
C VAL A 185 11.02 -10.61 19.84
N ARG A 186 11.74 -9.56 20.27
CA ARG A 186 12.67 -9.59 21.40
C ARG A 186 12.14 -10.30 22.66
N PRO A 187 10.95 -9.94 23.21
CA PRO A 187 10.44 -10.57 24.45
C PRO A 187 10.24 -12.08 24.29
N HIS A 188 9.91 -12.52 23.10
CA HIS A 188 9.67 -13.94 22.82
C HIS A 188 10.97 -14.75 22.80
N ILE A 189 12.07 -14.17 22.24
CA ILE A 189 13.39 -14.80 22.31
C ILE A 189 13.90 -14.80 23.75
N GLU A 190 13.83 -13.68 24.45
CA GLU A 190 14.22 -13.60 25.87
C GLU A 190 13.49 -14.61 26.74
N SER A 191 12.18 -14.80 26.50
CA SER A 191 11.41 -15.86 27.16
C SER A 191 11.91 -17.28 26.84
N CYS A 192 12.41 -17.53 25.62
CA CYS A 192 13.02 -18.81 25.25
C CYS A 192 14.38 -19.01 25.95
N LEU A 193 15.21 -17.97 25.99
CA LEU A 193 16.51 -17.98 26.68
C LEU A 193 16.34 -18.16 28.19
N PHE A 194 15.33 -17.53 28.79
CA PHE A 194 15.01 -17.71 30.22
C PHE A 194 14.61 -19.16 30.56
N LYS A 195 14.02 -19.91 29.62
CA LYS A 195 13.74 -21.35 29.72
C LYS A 195 15.00 -22.23 29.56
N LYS A 196 16.20 -21.64 29.58
CA LYS A 196 17.50 -22.32 29.38
C LYS A 196 17.61 -23.07 28.04
N LEU A 197 16.97 -22.58 27.00
CA LEU A 197 17.19 -23.08 25.64
C LEU A 197 18.52 -22.52 25.14
N ASP A 198 19.52 -23.38 25.00
CA ASP A 198 20.92 -23.06 24.72
C ASP A 198 21.35 -23.28 23.26
N THR A 199 20.44 -23.76 22.41
CA THR A 199 20.70 -23.99 20.99
C THR A 199 19.80 -23.15 20.07
N LEU A 200 20.35 -22.72 18.94
CA LEU A 200 19.59 -21.98 17.93
C LEU A 200 18.37 -22.77 17.42
N GLN A 201 18.49 -24.11 17.33
CA GLN A 201 17.40 -24.98 16.91
C GLN A 201 16.28 -25.02 17.95
N ALA A 202 16.62 -25.11 19.26
CA ALA A 202 15.63 -25.11 20.33
C ALA A 202 14.86 -23.79 20.39
N VAL A 203 15.55 -22.65 20.20
CA VAL A 203 14.90 -21.33 20.12
C VAL A 203 14.01 -21.23 18.88
N ALA A 204 14.43 -21.71 17.71
CA ALA A 204 13.60 -21.74 16.52
C ALA A 204 12.31 -22.54 16.73
N ASN A 205 12.43 -23.76 17.28
CA ASN A 205 11.29 -24.60 17.61
C ASN A 205 10.35 -23.93 18.62
N CYS A 206 10.90 -23.25 19.63
CA CYS A 206 10.11 -22.52 20.64
C CYS A 206 9.31 -21.38 20.02
N LEU A 207 9.90 -20.60 19.10
CA LEU A 207 9.20 -19.52 18.41
C LEU A 207 8.10 -20.05 17.47
N ASN A 208 8.38 -21.14 16.75
CA ASN A 208 7.40 -21.78 15.87
C ASN A 208 6.24 -22.38 16.66
N ALA A 209 6.52 -23.02 17.79
CA ALA A 209 5.48 -23.55 18.68
C ALA A 209 4.57 -22.45 19.29
N LYS A 210 5.08 -21.22 19.42
CA LYS A 210 4.30 -20.05 19.82
C LYS A 210 3.53 -19.40 18.66
N GLY A 211 3.60 -19.94 17.44
CA GLY A 211 2.96 -19.39 16.26
C GLY A 211 3.58 -18.07 15.75
N ILE A 212 4.80 -17.74 16.21
CA ILE A 212 5.49 -16.53 15.81
C ILE A 212 6.20 -16.79 14.48
N THR A 213 5.89 -16.02 13.44
CA THR A 213 6.51 -16.15 12.13
C THR A 213 7.63 -15.14 11.94
N THR A 214 8.51 -15.40 10.96
CA THR A 214 9.50 -14.42 10.50
C THR A 214 8.81 -13.24 9.83
N LYS A 215 9.53 -12.13 9.60
CA LYS A 215 9.00 -10.94 8.88
C LYS A 215 8.41 -11.28 7.49
N ARG A 216 8.81 -12.40 6.89
CA ARG A 216 8.29 -12.88 5.59
C ARG A 216 7.15 -13.88 5.73
N GLY A 217 6.65 -14.13 6.95
CA GLY A 217 5.58 -15.09 7.21
C GLY A 217 6.03 -16.56 7.22
N SER A 218 7.34 -16.85 7.14
CA SER A 218 7.88 -18.21 7.18
C SER A 218 8.18 -18.64 8.61
N GLU A 219 8.35 -19.95 8.83
CA GLU A 219 8.86 -20.49 10.08
C GLU A 219 10.31 -20.06 10.37
N TRP A 220 10.65 -20.04 11.65
CA TRP A 220 12.00 -19.79 12.12
C TRP A 220 12.89 -21.01 11.90
N ASN A 221 14.11 -20.77 11.46
CA ASN A 221 15.19 -21.73 11.37
C ASN A 221 16.42 -21.23 12.16
N PRO A 222 17.40 -22.05 12.47
CA PRO A 222 18.59 -21.66 13.23
C PRO A 222 19.32 -20.44 12.68
N THR A 223 19.43 -20.33 11.36
CA THR A 223 20.11 -19.21 10.69
C THR A 223 19.35 -17.89 10.89
N ALA A 224 18.02 -17.92 10.81
CA ALA A 224 17.17 -16.74 11.05
C ALA A 224 17.24 -16.29 12.52
N VAL A 225 17.20 -17.25 13.45
CA VAL A 225 17.35 -16.99 14.89
C VAL A 225 18.73 -16.36 15.19
N ARG A 226 19.82 -16.92 14.65
CA ARG A 226 21.17 -16.36 14.83
C ARG A 226 21.26 -14.91 14.35
N ARG A 227 20.72 -14.61 13.16
CA ARG A 227 20.72 -13.24 12.62
C ARG A 227 19.93 -12.28 13.51
N LEU A 228 18.80 -12.72 14.05
CA LEU A 228 17.97 -11.90 14.92
C LEU A 228 18.66 -11.68 16.28
N MET A 229 19.22 -12.71 16.89
CA MET A 229 19.96 -12.59 18.16
C MET A 229 21.15 -11.63 18.03
N LEU A 230 21.91 -11.71 16.92
CA LEU A 230 23.00 -10.77 16.64
C LEU A 230 22.48 -9.34 16.50
N ALA A 231 21.39 -9.12 15.78
CA ALA A 231 20.80 -7.80 15.59
C ALA A 231 20.27 -7.19 16.90
N LEU A 232 19.82 -8.02 17.84
CA LEU A 232 19.29 -7.63 19.15
C LEU A 232 20.38 -7.63 20.26
N ASN A 233 21.63 -7.96 19.93
CA ASN A 233 22.72 -8.16 20.91
C ASN A 233 22.38 -9.16 22.02
N LEU A 234 21.64 -10.22 21.70
CA LEU A 234 21.29 -11.29 22.61
C LEU A 234 22.30 -12.44 22.51
N GLN A 235 22.65 -13.04 23.65
CA GLN A 235 23.56 -14.18 23.75
C GLN A 235 22.90 -15.28 24.56
N PHE A 236 23.33 -16.51 24.36
CA PHE A 236 22.95 -17.62 25.26
C PHE A 236 23.50 -17.37 26.67
N PRO A 237 22.75 -17.74 27.71
CA PRO A 237 23.25 -17.69 29.07
C PRO A 237 24.55 -18.52 29.15
N LYS A 238 25.61 -17.94 29.70
CA LYS A 238 26.81 -18.70 30.03
C LYS A 238 26.46 -19.64 31.16
N GLU A 239 26.80 -20.92 31.02
CA GLU A 239 26.79 -21.85 32.16
C GLU A 239 27.66 -21.30 33.28
N ALA A 240 27.09 -21.18 34.48
CA ALA A 240 27.83 -20.79 35.67
C ALA A 240 28.48 -22.03 36.26
#